data_dec48aff0d1674c117c9ceb6a86692e4
#
_entry.id   dec48aff0d1674c117c9ceb6a86692e4
#
_cell.length_a   1.000
_cell.length_b   1.000
_cell.length_c   1.000
_cell.angle_alpha   90.00
_cell.angle_beta   90.00
_cell.angle_gamma   90.00
#
_symmetry.space_group_name_H-M   'P 1'
#
loop_
_entity.id
_entity.type
_entity.pdbx_description
1 polymer ?
#
loop_
_entity_poly.entity_id
_entity_poly.type
_entity_poly.pdbx_seq_one_letter_code
_entity_poly.pdbx_strand_id
1 'polypeptide(L)'
;MPSSRKARTVFAFGLAACILELEREEKQKQRRNKYRIRPYLKKRGNLENLLQSPTLFFENFHMSEITFNALFGLVEKHLVSKRTTDLETISVPPKTQLGIVLQFLATGELRRHSGHRNHFNTQDLRSILEKVCDAICKGLQDEFPKWTTENMLKWAEEFEKKLKFPNCLGVVGGKHVAIKKPSNSDDLFLNYKGFHSVVIVAICDAFYRFTYIDVGAFGKGGDQYAFTQSKLGKDILSDKLPFPKDSMLNDNETPYYIAGNDAFPLHLRLMKPYFGKHLDEKEQVFNSKLSDTLRCIENAFAILSARWMAFQRTLPNQPYEAQKIIATCCYLHNFLMRESPETYTITPDSEIPPNTVMTELRPCRRGRPLDYCKELRNNLKEYLNSCA
;
A
#
# COMPACT_ATOMS: atom_id res chain seq x y z
N MET A 1 -25.36 7.68 -29.58
CA MET A 1 -24.55 7.21 -28.44
C MET A 1 -23.18 6.74 -28.93
N PRO A 2 -22.14 7.54 -28.79
CA PRO A 2 -20.77 7.11 -29.01
C PRO A 2 -19.87 7.49 -27.84
N SER A 3 -20.03 6.88 -26.66
CA SER A 3 -19.21 7.24 -25.50
C SER A 3 -18.44 6.11 -24.86
N SER A 4 -18.66 4.86 -25.26
CA SER A 4 -17.98 3.74 -24.57
C SER A 4 -16.61 3.35 -25.15
N ARG A 5 -16.25 3.79 -26.35
CA ARG A 5 -14.97 3.44 -26.99
C ARG A 5 -13.79 4.32 -26.56
N LYS A 6 -14.00 5.61 -26.27
CA LYS A 6 -12.91 6.53 -25.89
C LYS A 6 -12.42 6.33 -24.45
N ALA A 7 -13.28 5.92 -23.51
CA ALA A 7 -12.92 5.67 -22.12
C ALA A 7 -12.00 4.44 -21.91
N ARG A 8 -12.00 3.50 -22.83
CA ARG A 8 -11.21 2.26 -22.75
C ARG A 8 -9.73 2.42 -23.12
N THR A 9 -9.38 3.49 -23.82
CA THR A 9 -8.04 3.70 -24.40
C THR A 9 -7.07 4.36 -23.40
N VAL A 10 -7.54 4.98 -22.34
CA VAL A 10 -6.76 5.84 -21.44
C VAL A 10 -6.13 5.09 -20.29
N PHE A 11 -6.55 3.84 -20.08
CA PHE A 11 -6.05 2.95 -19.03
C PHE A 11 -4.57 2.57 -19.15
N ALA A 12 -4.16 2.56 -20.37
CA ALA A 12 -2.82 2.21 -20.75
C ALA A 12 -1.74 3.13 -20.16
N PHE A 13 -1.99 4.10 -19.32
CA PHE A 13 -1.08 5.22 -19.23
C PHE A 13 -0.08 5.27 -18.07
N GLY A 14 -0.12 4.45 -17.10
CA GLY A 14 1.10 4.12 -16.38
C GLY A 14 1.67 2.80 -16.96
N LEU A 15 0.81 1.83 -17.19
CA LEU A 15 1.11 0.67 -18.01
C LEU A 15 1.23 1.03 -19.50
N ALA A 16 0.45 1.92 -20.03
CA ALA A 16 0.42 2.26 -21.44
C ALA A 16 1.20 3.51 -21.83
N ALA A 17 1.66 4.37 -20.94
CA ALA A 17 2.74 5.28 -21.34
C ALA A 17 4.03 4.51 -21.57
N CYS A 18 4.34 3.51 -20.74
CA CYS A 18 5.42 2.58 -21.06
C CYS A 18 5.11 1.73 -22.29
N ILE A 19 3.87 1.32 -22.55
CA ILE A 19 3.48 0.53 -23.71
C ILE A 19 3.36 1.41 -24.96
N LEU A 20 2.82 2.63 -24.88
CA LEU A 20 2.72 3.54 -26.03
C LEU A 20 4.04 4.17 -26.42
N GLU A 21 4.95 4.44 -25.49
CA GLU A 21 6.33 4.78 -25.85
C GLU A 21 7.04 3.58 -26.49
N LEU A 22 6.84 2.39 -25.96
CA LEU A 22 7.37 1.16 -26.56
C LEU A 22 6.75 0.85 -27.92
N GLU A 23 5.45 1.08 -28.11
CA GLU A 23 4.79 0.94 -29.44
C GLU A 23 5.18 2.03 -30.43
N ARG A 24 5.44 3.27 -29.99
CA ARG A 24 6.00 4.32 -30.83
C ARG A 24 7.43 3.99 -31.28
N GLU A 25 8.26 3.52 -30.36
CA GLU A 25 9.60 3.05 -30.69
C GLU A 25 9.59 1.83 -31.61
N GLU A 26 8.64 0.91 -31.45
CA GLU A 26 8.50 -0.25 -32.36
C GLU A 26 7.94 0.13 -33.72
N LYS A 27 6.93 0.99 -33.82
CA LYS A 27 6.45 1.48 -35.10
C LYS A 27 7.53 2.24 -35.88
N GLN A 28 8.41 2.98 -35.17
CA GLN A 28 9.60 3.57 -35.78
C GLN A 28 10.66 2.51 -36.15
N LYS A 29 10.85 1.46 -35.34
CA LYS A 29 11.79 0.36 -35.59
C LYS A 29 11.26 -0.60 -36.65
N GLN A 30 9.95 -0.89 -36.72
CA GLN A 30 9.32 -1.71 -37.78
C GLN A 30 9.40 -1.04 -39.13
N ARG A 31 9.33 0.29 -39.23
CA ARG A 31 9.60 1.04 -40.46
C ARG A 31 11.08 0.97 -40.92
N ARG A 32 12.03 0.75 -39.96
CA ARG A 32 13.46 0.65 -40.25
C ARG A 32 14.03 -0.75 -40.45
N ASN A 33 13.35 -1.84 -40.01
CA ASN A 33 13.95 -3.18 -39.99
C ASN A 33 12.99 -4.29 -40.43
N LYS A 34 12.55 -4.23 -41.70
CA LYS A 34 11.78 -5.31 -42.31
C LYS A 34 12.54 -6.65 -42.47
N TYR A 35 13.86 -6.70 -42.19
CA TYR A 35 14.70 -7.87 -42.48
C TYR A 35 15.89 -8.12 -41.52
N ARG A 36 15.79 -7.85 -40.22
CA ARG A 36 16.89 -8.26 -39.32
C ARG A 36 16.38 -8.88 -38.03
N ILE A 37 16.24 -10.21 -38.03
CA ILE A 37 16.09 -11.00 -36.80
C ILE A 37 17.45 -10.98 -36.11
N ARG A 38 17.53 -10.31 -34.93
CA ARG A 38 18.74 -10.33 -34.10
C ARG A 38 18.73 -11.55 -33.19
N PRO A 39 19.70 -12.48 -33.27
CA PRO A 39 19.81 -13.65 -32.39
C PRO A 39 19.98 -13.29 -30.92
N TYR A 40 20.41 -12.07 -30.64
CA TYR A 40 20.71 -11.52 -29.30
C TYR A 40 19.47 -11.39 -28.39
N LEU A 41 18.27 -11.28 -28.92
CA LEU A 41 17.03 -11.12 -28.14
C LEU A 41 16.47 -12.44 -27.60
N LYS A 42 17.04 -13.60 -27.98
CA LYS A 42 16.64 -14.92 -27.48
C LYS A 42 17.09 -15.22 -26.03
N LYS A 43 18.00 -14.42 -25.45
CA LYS A 43 18.63 -14.73 -24.14
C LYS A 43 18.19 -13.89 -22.94
N ARG A 44 17.29 -12.92 -23.08
CA ARG A 44 16.83 -12.10 -21.96
C ARG A 44 15.33 -12.17 -21.83
N GLY A 45 14.83 -12.85 -20.78
CA GLY A 45 13.50 -12.57 -20.28
C GLY A 45 12.50 -13.71 -20.19
N ASN A 46 12.88 -14.97 -20.28
CA ASN A 46 11.99 -16.04 -19.85
C ASN A 46 12.06 -16.20 -18.34
N LEU A 47 10.90 -16.39 -17.66
CA LEU A 47 10.86 -16.74 -16.24
C LEU A 47 11.85 -17.88 -15.92
N GLU A 48 11.96 -18.87 -16.83
CA GLU A 48 12.92 -19.96 -16.76
C GLU A 48 14.41 -19.50 -16.75
N ASN A 49 14.75 -18.44 -17.48
CA ASN A 49 16.11 -17.88 -17.47
C ASN A 49 16.39 -17.07 -16.19
N LEU A 50 15.37 -16.46 -15.59
CA LEU A 50 15.51 -15.78 -14.30
C LEU A 50 15.69 -16.77 -13.17
N LEU A 51 15.08 -17.96 -13.25
CA LEU A 51 15.26 -19.05 -12.30
C LEU A 51 16.71 -19.59 -12.24
N GLN A 52 17.52 -19.36 -13.29
CA GLN A 52 18.92 -19.81 -13.32
C GLN A 52 19.87 -18.91 -12.51
N SER A 53 19.44 -17.72 -12.07
CA SER A 53 20.25 -16.79 -11.30
C SER A 53 19.45 -16.22 -10.13
N PRO A 54 19.71 -16.64 -8.88
CA PRO A 54 19.02 -16.13 -7.69
C PRO A 54 19.10 -14.61 -7.55
N THR A 55 20.23 -13.99 -7.91
CA THR A 55 20.41 -12.54 -7.87
C THR A 55 19.49 -11.83 -8.87
N LEU A 56 19.50 -12.29 -10.15
CA LEU A 56 18.61 -11.72 -11.17
C LEU A 56 17.12 -11.95 -10.83
N PHE A 57 16.81 -13.09 -10.22
CA PHE A 57 15.45 -13.37 -9.78
C PHE A 57 15.03 -12.37 -8.71
N PHE A 58 15.87 -12.16 -7.69
CA PHE A 58 15.58 -11.19 -6.63
C PHE A 58 15.46 -9.75 -7.15
N GLU A 59 16.34 -9.31 -8.05
CA GLU A 59 16.25 -7.98 -8.68
C GLU A 59 14.97 -7.75 -9.47
N ASN A 60 14.36 -8.80 -10.02
CA ASN A 60 13.16 -8.70 -10.82
C ASN A 60 11.86 -8.86 -10.02
N PHE A 61 11.88 -9.58 -8.90
CA PHE A 61 10.68 -9.92 -8.14
C PHE A 61 10.71 -9.41 -6.69
N HIS A 62 11.85 -8.92 -6.21
CA HIS A 62 12.11 -8.51 -4.83
C HIS A 62 11.79 -9.60 -3.78
N MET A 63 11.87 -10.86 -4.19
CA MET A 63 11.70 -12.04 -3.36
C MET A 63 12.55 -13.21 -3.89
N SER A 64 12.81 -14.19 -3.02
CA SER A 64 13.49 -15.43 -3.44
C SER A 64 12.56 -16.31 -4.30
N GLU A 65 13.15 -17.27 -5.02
CA GLU A 65 12.35 -18.26 -5.78
C GLU A 65 11.46 -19.09 -4.84
N ILE A 66 11.96 -19.43 -3.66
CA ILE A 66 11.20 -20.19 -2.65
C ILE A 66 9.94 -19.39 -2.26
N THR A 67 10.12 -18.12 -1.92
CA THR A 67 9.00 -17.22 -1.54
C THR A 67 8.03 -17.00 -2.69
N PHE A 68 8.53 -16.89 -3.93
CA PHE A 68 7.69 -16.80 -5.14
C PHE A 68 6.83 -18.05 -5.33
N ASN A 69 7.42 -19.24 -5.16
CA ASN A 69 6.71 -20.50 -5.30
C ASN A 69 5.67 -20.69 -4.17
N ALA A 70 5.98 -20.26 -2.93
CA ALA A 70 5.03 -20.22 -1.84
C ALA A 70 3.84 -19.30 -2.15
N LEU A 71 4.11 -18.09 -2.65
CA LEU A 71 3.07 -17.17 -3.11
C LEU A 71 2.23 -17.78 -4.23
N PHE A 72 2.88 -18.39 -5.24
CA PHE A 72 2.17 -19.03 -6.34
C PHE A 72 1.19 -20.09 -5.84
N GLY A 73 1.61 -20.96 -4.91
CA GLY A 73 0.75 -21.98 -4.30
C GLY A 73 -0.52 -21.40 -3.63
N LEU A 74 -0.42 -20.21 -3.02
CA LEU A 74 -1.56 -19.54 -2.39
C LEU A 74 -2.54 -18.94 -3.42
N VAL A 75 -2.02 -18.45 -4.57
CA VAL A 75 -2.80 -17.67 -5.53
C VAL A 75 -3.25 -18.48 -6.75
N GLU A 76 -2.63 -19.63 -7.05
CA GLU A 76 -2.87 -20.43 -8.27
C GLU A 76 -4.34 -20.74 -8.49
N LYS A 77 -5.04 -21.22 -7.44
CA LYS A 77 -6.48 -21.54 -7.50
C LYS A 77 -7.37 -20.37 -7.93
N HIS A 78 -6.91 -19.14 -7.74
CA HIS A 78 -7.61 -17.92 -8.13
C HIS A 78 -7.22 -17.43 -9.53
N LEU A 79 -6.10 -17.94 -10.09
CA LEU A 79 -5.63 -17.62 -11.42
C LEU A 79 -6.18 -18.58 -12.47
N VAL A 80 -6.53 -19.81 -12.10
CA VAL A 80 -7.11 -20.77 -13.04
C VAL A 80 -8.54 -20.38 -13.36
N SER A 81 -8.82 -20.04 -14.61
CA SER A 81 -10.19 -19.76 -15.08
C SER A 81 -10.98 -21.05 -15.22
N LYS A 82 -12.19 -21.11 -14.66
CA LYS A 82 -13.11 -22.25 -14.84
C LYS A 82 -13.78 -22.32 -16.23
N ARG A 83 -13.52 -21.37 -17.10
CA ARG A 83 -14.12 -21.28 -18.44
C ARG A 83 -13.03 -21.28 -19.53
N THR A 84 -12.72 -22.45 -20.04
CA THR A 84 -12.02 -22.67 -21.31
C THR A 84 -13.05 -23.11 -22.35
N THR A 85 -13.85 -22.19 -22.88
CA THR A 85 -14.78 -22.48 -23.98
C THR A 85 -14.61 -21.55 -25.17
N ASP A 86 -13.56 -20.76 -25.24
CA ASP A 86 -13.26 -20.02 -26.47
C ASP A 86 -11.94 -20.49 -27.07
N LEU A 87 -12.09 -21.04 -28.23
CA LEU A 87 -11.03 -21.49 -29.14
C LEU A 87 -10.05 -20.33 -29.40
N GLU A 88 -8.75 -20.66 -29.35
CA GLU A 88 -7.66 -19.94 -30.03
C GLU A 88 -7.00 -18.73 -29.38
N THR A 89 -7.18 -18.40 -28.10
CA THR A 89 -6.21 -17.52 -27.43
C THR A 89 -5.18 -18.37 -26.68
N ILE A 90 -3.91 -18.28 -27.06
CA ILE A 90 -2.80 -18.91 -26.34
C ILE A 90 -2.82 -18.35 -24.92
N SER A 91 -3.38 -19.15 -24.01
CA SER A 91 -3.54 -18.75 -22.60
C SER A 91 -2.16 -18.68 -21.96
N VAL A 92 -1.78 -17.48 -21.46
CA VAL A 92 -0.54 -17.31 -20.69
C VAL A 92 -0.61 -18.18 -19.44
N PRO A 93 0.40 -19.03 -19.14
CA PRO A 93 0.39 -19.87 -17.95
C PRO A 93 0.22 -19.05 -16.67
N PRO A 94 -0.55 -19.53 -15.66
CA PRO A 94 -0.81 -18.78 -14.42
C PRO A 94 0.45 -18.30 -13.72
N LYS A 95 1.50 -19.11 -13.66
CA LYS A 95 2.79 -18.75 -13.07
C LYS A 95 3.48 -17.60 -13.82
N THR A 96 3.36 -17.59 -15.16
CA THR A 96 3.88 -16.51 -16.00
C THR A 96 3.07 -15.22 -15.80
N GLN A 97 1.72 -15.31 -15.69
CA GLN A 97 0.88 -14.15 -15.38
C GLN A 97 1.31 -13.50 -14.07
N LEU A 98 1.52 -14.30 -13.01
CA LEU A 98 2.02 -13.84 -11.73
C LEU A 98 3.38 -13.15 -11.87
N GLY A 99 4.32 -13.77 -12.59
CA GLY A 99 5.65 -13.21 -12.83
C GLY A 99 5.62 -11.86 -13.54
N ILE A 100 4.78 -11.68 -14.56
CA ILE A 100 4.62 -10.40 -15.28
C ILE A 100 4.20 -9.28 -14.32
N VAL A 101 3.20 -9.57 -13.48
CA VAL A 101 2.66 -8.54 -12.55
C VAL A 101 3.64 -8.24 -11.43
N LEU A 102 4.24 -9.26 -10.81
CA LEU A 102 5.24 -9.04 -9.77
C LEU A 102 6.45 -8.25 -10.27
N GLN A 103 6.93 -8.57 -11.48
CA GLN A 103 8.01 -7.81 -12.10
C GLN A 103 7.62 -6.34 -12.32
N PHE A 104 6.39 -6.08 -12.78
CA PHE A 104 5.89 -4.71 -12.90
C PHE A 104 5.86 -4.00 -11.55
N LEU A 105 5.34 -4.63 -10.51
CA LEU A 105 5.28 -4.03 -9.17
C LEU A 105 6.68 -3.76 -8.62
N ALA A 106 7.60 -4.70 -8.79
CA ALA A 106 8.98 -4.61 -8.29
C ALA A 106 9.83 -3.57 -9.03
N THR A 107 9.69 -3.47 -10.36
CA THR A 107 10.57 -2.61 -11.18
C THR A 107 9.92 -1.31 -11.64
N GLY A 108 8.61 -1.17 -11.46
CA GLY A 108 7.82 -0.06 -12.01
C GLY A 108 7.77 -0.04 -13.55
N GLU A 109 8.27 -1.08 -14.21
CA GLU A 109 8.37 -1.19 -15.66
C GLU A 109 7.74 -2.48 -16.18
N LEU A 110 6.90 -2.36 -17.17
CA LEU A 110 6.47 -3.50 -17.96
C LEU A 110 7.58 -3.88 -18.96
N ARG A 111 8.50 -4.71 -18.49
CA ARG A 111 9.49 -5.29 -19.38
C ARG A 111 8.81 -6.36 -20.24
N ARG A 112 8.87 -6.20 -21.55
CA ARG A 112 8.47 -7.28 -22.46
C ARG A 112 9.40 -8.46 -22.22
N HIS A 113 8.83 -9.56 -21.76
CA HIS A 113 9.52 -10.84 -21.77
C HIS A 113 9.75 -11.24 -23.22
N SER A 114 10.95 -10.96 -23.73
CA SER A 114 11.34 -11.16 -25.13
C SER A 114 11.52 -12.62 -25.52
N GLY A 115 10.84 -13.54 -24.84
CA GLY A 115 10.89 -14.98 -25.13
C GLY A 115 9.63 -15.55 -25.76
N HIS A 116 8.52 -14.90 -25.62
CA HIS A 116 7.29 -15.36 -26.28
C HIS A 116 6.99 -14.44 -27.47
N ARG A 117 6.85 -15.02 -28.65
CA ARG A 117 6.40 -14.36 -29.91
C ARG A 117 4.98 -13.78 -29.79
N ASN A 118 4.38 -13.79 -28.65
CA ASN A 118 3.04 -13.30 -28.44
C ASN A 118 3.10 -11.81 -28.12
N HIS A 119 2.72 -11.01 -29.08
CA HIS A 119 2.44 -9.59 -28.92
C HIS A 119 1.24 -9.44 -27.99
N PHE A 120 1.48 -9.42 -26.66
CA PHE A 120 0.44 -9.00 -25.75
C PHE A 120 0.02 -7.60 -26.13
N ASN A 121 -1.23 -7.44 -26.52
CA ASN A 121 -1.77 -6.11 -26.69
C ASN A 121 -2.01 -5.48 -25.31
N THR A 122 -2.22 -4.19 -25.28
CA THR A 122 -2.43 -3.42 -24.05
C THR A 122 -3.62 -3.95 -23.22
N GLN A 123 -4.63 -4.49 -23.91
CA GLN A 123 -5.83 -5.04 -23.29
C GLN A 123 -5.53 -6.34 -22.54
N ASP A 124 -4.68 -7.21 -23.10
CA ASP A 124 -4.29 -8.48 -22.47
C ASP A 124 -3.50 -8.23 -21.18
N LEU A 125 -2.54 -7.32 -21.22
CA LEU A 125 -1.74 -6.96 -20.04
C LEU A 125 -2.59 -6.35 -18.93
N ARG A 126 -3.58 -5.55 -19.29
CA ARG A 126 -4.55 -4.98 -18.35
C ARG A 126 -5.37 -6.09 -17.68
N SER A 127 -5.92 -6.99 -18.47
CA SER A 127 -6.70 -8.12 -17.96
C SER A 127 -5.87 -9.03 -17.06
N ILE A 128 -4.59 -9.29 -17.42
CA ILE A 128 -3.65 -10.04 -16.58
C ILE A 128 -3.40 -9.30 -15.26
N LEU A 129 -3.14 -7.98 -15.30
CA LEU A 129 -2.91 -7.18 -14.11
C LEU A 129 -4.10 -7.26 -13.13
N GLU A 130 -5.31 -6.99 -13.63
CA GLU A 130 -6.52 -7.05 -12.81
C GLU A 130 -6.71 -8.43 -12.18
N LYS A 131 -6.64 -9.47 -13.02
CA LYS A 131 -6.82 -10.86 -12.58
C LYS A 131 -5.81 -11.29 -11.52
N VAL A 132 -4.54 -10.95 -11.72
CA VAL A 132 -3.46 -11.31 -10.79
C VAL A 132 -3.57 -10.51 -9.50
N CYS A 133 -3.86 -9.21 -9.56
CA CYS A 133 -4.09 -8.40 -8.37
C CYS A 133 -5.25 -8.96 -7.53
N ASP A 134 -6.38 -9.30 -8.16
CA ASP A 134 -7.51 -9.91 -7.47
C ASP A 134 -7.15 -11.28 -6.87
N ALA A 135 -6.36 -12.09 -7.58
CA ALA A 135 -5.91 -13.39 -7.10
C ALA A 135 -4.98 -13.26 -5.88
N ILE A 136 -4.05 -12.30 -5.90
CA ILE A 136 -3.14 -12.03 -4.77
C ILE A 136 -3.95 -11.57 -3.56
N CYS A 137 -4.82 -10.58 -3.70
CA CYS A 137 -5.65 -10.10 -2.59
C CYS A 137 -6.52 -11.19 -1.98
N LYS A 138 -7.08 -12.10 -2.80
CA LYS A 138 -7.88 -13.25 -2.33
C LYS A 138 -7.02 -14.33 -1.70
N GLY A 139 -5.88 -14.64 -2.29
CA GLY A 139 -4.97 -15.68 -1.79
C GLY A 139 -4.28 -15.31 -0.50
N LEU A 140 -4.09 -14.00 -0.27
CA LEU A 140 -3.43 -13.45 0.90
C LEU A 140 -4.39 -12.76 1.88
N GLN A 141 -5.71 -13.01 1.79
CA GLN A 141 -6.69 -12.34 2.66
C GLN A 141 -6.41 -12.52 4.15
N ASP A 142 -5.83 -13.66 4.55
CA ASP A 142 -5.52 -13.99 5.94
C ASP A 142 -4.23 -13.28 6.44
N GLU A 143 -3.49 -12.58 5.57
CA GLU A 143 -2.37 -11.74 5.98
C GLU A 143 -2.82 -10.46 6.70
N PHE A 144 -4.09 -10.10 6.59
CA PHE A 144 -4.70 -9.05 7.39
C PHE A 144 -5.44 -9.66 8.57
N PRO A 145 -4.94 -9.46 9.81
CA PRO A 145 -5.55 -10.05 10.99
C PRO A 145 -6.92 -9.41 11.26
N LYS A 146 -7.85 -10.23 11.79
CA LYS A 146 -9.16 -9.72 12.22
C LYS A 146 -9.01 -8.85 13.47
N TRP A 147 -9.80 -7.80 13.55
CA TRP A 147 -9.87 -6.92 14.73
C TRP A 147 -10.73 -7.57 15.82
N THR A 148 -10.17 -8.55 16.52
CA THR A 148 -10.74 -9.21 17.68
C THR A 148 -10.10 -8.68 18.95
N THR A 149 -10.81 -8.79 20.09
CA THR A 149 -10.27 -8.40 21.41
C THR A 149 -8.90 -9.02 21.68
N GLU A 150 -8.72 -10.31 21.32
CA GLU A 150 -7.47 -11.05 21.50
C GLU A 150 -6.32 -10.41 20.70
N ASN A 151 -6.53 -10.18 19.41
CA ASN A 151 -5.52 -9.55 18.55
C ASN A 151 -5.19 -8.12 19.00
N MET A 152 -6.21 -7.36 19.45
CA MET A 152 -6.01 -6.01 19.96
C MET A 152 -5.14 -6.01 21.23
N LEU A 153 -5.39 -6.90 22.16
CA LEU A 153 -4.56 -7.04 23.38
C LEU A 153 -3.11 -7.40 23.04
N LYS A 154 -2.91 -8.31 22.08
CA LYS A 154 -1.59 -8.67 21.60
C LYS A 154 -0.85 -7.46 20.99
N TRP A 155 -1.51 -6.67 20.14
CA TRP A 155 -0.90 -5.46 19.58
C TRP A 155 -0.56 -4.43 20.66
N ALA A 156 -1.43 -4.23 21.63
CA ALA A 156 -1.16 -3.32 22.74
C ALA A 156 0.07 -3.77 23.55
N GLU A 157 0.19 -5.05 23.85
CA GLU A 157 1.37 -5.63 24.52
C GLU A 157 2.65 -5.44 23.69
N GLU A 158 2.58 -5.61 22.38
CA GLU A 158 3.72 -5.40 21.46
C GLU A 158 4.18 -3.93 21.46
N PHE A 159 3.25 -2.96 21.42
CA PHE A 159 3.59 -1.53 21.53
C PHE A 159 4.16 -1.17 22.89
N GLU A 160 3.60 -1.69 23.98
CA GLU A 160 4.10 -1.49 25.34
C GLU A 160 5.52 -2.02 25.49
N LYS A 161 5.79 -3.26 25.06
CA LYS A 161 7.10 -3.90 25.16
C LYS A 161 8.16 -3.17 24.34
N LYS A 162 7.82 -2.84 23.08
CA LYS A 162 8.80 -2.31 22.10
C LYS A 162 9.02 -0.80 22.26
N LEU A 163 7.97 -0.05 22.48
CA LEU A 163 8.00 1.42 22.41
C LEU A 163 7.63 2.10 23.73
N LYS A 164 7.31 1.32 24.77
CA LYS A 164 6.84 1.85 26.07
C LYS A 164 5.64 2.78 25.91
N PHE A 165 4.74 2.41 25.01
CA PHE A 165 3.54 3.20 24.70
C PHE A 165 2.29 2.35 24.97
N PRO A 166 1.65 2.50 26.18
CA PRO A 166 0.62 1.61 26.66
C PRO A 166 -0.70 1.74 25.90
N ASN A 167 -1.51 0.71 25.90
CA ASN A 167 -2.87 0.66 25.33
C ASN A 167 -2.97 1.00 23.84
N CYS A 168 -1.85 1.07 23.13
CA CYS A 168 -1.81 1.38 21.69
C CYS A 168 -2.12 0.12 20.87
N LEU A 169 -3.20 0.16 20.08
CA LEU A 169 -3.64 -0.95 19.23
C LEU A 169 -3.01 -0.92 17.83
N GLY A 170 -2.42 0.19 17.47
CA GLY A 170 -1.85 0.40 16.14
C GLY A 170 -1.57 1.86 15.87
N VAL A 171 -0.91 2.11 14.77
CA VAL A 171 -0.60 3.46 14.30
C VAL A 171 -1.28 3.71 12.97
N VAL A 172 -2.13 4.73 12.91
CA VAL A 172 -2.81 5.14 11.69
C VAL A 172 -2.00 6.19 10.94
N GLY A 173 -1.87 5.99 9.65
CA GLY A 173 -1.29 6.95 8.73
C GLY A 173 -1.98 6.90 7.38
N GLY A 174 -1.67 7.87 6.54
CA GLY A 174 -2.18 7.87 5.19
C GLY A 174 -1.23 8.57 4.23
N LYS A 175 -1.35 8.22 2.96
CA LYS A 175 -0.55 8.80 1.89
C LYS A 175 -1.40 9.09 0.66
N HIS A 176 -1.09 10.17 -0.04
CA HIS A 176 -1.52 10.39 -1.40
C HIS A 176 -0.64 9.61 -2.35
N VAL A 177 -1.20 8.74 -3.17
CA VAL A 177 -0.49 8.04 -4.24
C VAL A 177 -0.84 8.69 -5.57
N ALA A 178 0.17 9.22 -6.27
CA ALA A 178 -0.05 9.94 -7.51
C ALA A 178 -0.60 9.03 -8.61
N ILE A 179 -1.63 9.52 -9.29
CA ILE A 179 -2.24 8.89 -10.47
C ILE A 179 -2.26 9.89 -11.62
N LYS A 180 -2.35 9.40 -12.84
CA LYS A 180 -2.65 10.27 -13.97
C LYS A 180 -4.07 10.82 -13.84
N LYS A 181 -4.31 12.01 -14.36
CA LYS A 181 -5.64 12.64 -14.34
C LYS A 181 -6.69 11.68 -14.94
N PRO A 182 -7.70 11.24 -14.17
CA PRO A 182 -8.77 10.41 -14.69
C PRO A 182 -9.61 11.19 -15.70
N SER A 183 -10.13 10.48 -16.72
CA SER A 183 -11.06 11.09 -17.68
C SER A 183 -12.39 11.40 -17.00
N ASN A 184 -12.96 12.55 -17.26
CA ASN A 184 -14.26 12.97 -16.75
C ASN A 184 -14.40 12.95 -15.22
N SER A 185 -13.30 13.27 -14.51
CA SER A 185 -13.31 13.24 -13.02
C SER A 185 -13.33 14.63 -12.39
N ASP A 186 -13.45 15.69 -13.19
CA ASP A 186 -13.26 17.06 -12.72
C ASP A 186 -12.00 17.15 -11.83
N ASP A 187 -12.08 17.84 -10.71
CA ASP A 187 -10.96 17.97 -9.75
C ASP A 187 -11.12 17.06 -8.52
N LEU A 188 -11.92 16.00 -8.58
CA LEU A 188 -12.16 15.12 -7.44
C LEU A 188 -10.87 14.47 -6.92
N PHE A 189 -9.95 14.14 -7.82
CA PHE A 189 -8.67 13.52 -7.47
C PHE A 189 -7.54 14.51 -7.30
N LEU A 190 -7.76 15.82 -7.56
CA LEU A 190 -6.75 16.86 -7.38
C LEU A 190 -6.54 17.12 -5.89
N ASN A 191 -5.33 16.85 -5.40
CA ASN A 191 -4.98 17.06 -4.00
C ASN A 191 -4.45 18.48 -3.73
N TYR A 192 -4.22 18.77 -2.45
CA TYR A 192 -3.77 20.09 -1.99
C TYR A 192 -2.36 20.49 -2.49
N LYS A 193 -1.57 19.54 -3.03
CA LYS A 193 -0.25 19.77 -3.63
C LYS A 193 -0.31 19.99 -5.15
N GLY A 194 -1.50 19.96 -5.75
CA GLY A 194 -1.72 20.27 -7.16
C GLY A 194 -1.51 19.09 -8.13
N PHE A 195 -1.52 17.85 -7.65
CA PHE A 195 -1.51 16.67 -8.50
C PHE A 195 -2.67 15.71 -8.21
N HIS A 196 -3.00 14.85 -9.19
CA HIS A 196 -4.09 13.89 -9.03
C HIS A 196 -3.61 12.67 -8.22
N SER A 197 -4.38 12.26 -7.24
CA SER A 197 -4.02 11.17 -6.33
C SER A 197 -5.23 10.37 -5.84
N VAL A 198 -4.96 9.13 -5.50
CA VAL A 198 -5.81 8.26 -4.68
C VAL A 198 -5.22 8.24 -3.28
N VAL A 199 -6.05 8.29 -2.25
CA VAL A 199 -5.59 8.22 -0.86
C VAL A 199 -5.63 6.77 -0.38
N ILE A 200 -4.56 6.35 0.28
CA ILE A 200 -4.51 5.17 1.12
C ILE A 200 -4.50 5.61 2.58
N VAL A 201 -5.37 5.03 3.40
CA VAL A 201 -5.30 5.06 4.86
C VAL A 201 -4.98 3.67 5.35
N ALA A 202 -4.01 3.55 6.23
CA ALA A 202 -3.58 2.25 6.76
C ALA A 202 -3.34 2.34 8.26
N ILE A 203 -3.46 1.20 8.96
CA ILE A 203 -3.04 1.02 10.33
C ILE A 203 -2.01 -0.09 10.34
N CYS A 204 -0.91 0.10 11.07
CA CYS A 204 0.11 -0.94 11.25
C CYS A 204 0.30 -1.31 12.72
N ASP A 205 0.87 -2.50 12.95
CA ASP A 205 1.34 -2.96 14.24
C ASP A 205 2.75 -2.40 14.57
N ALA A 206 3.27 -2.76 15.73
CA ALA A 206 4.61 -2.35 16.18
C ALA A 206 5.76 -2.93 15.33
N PHE A 207 5.49 -3.90 14.46
CA PHE A 207 6.43 -4.57 13.57
C PHE A 207 6.22 -4.19 12.10
N TYR A 208 5.52 -3.06 11.83
CA TYR A 208 5.33 -2.48 10.50
C TYR A 208 4.41 -3.27 9.57
N ARG A 209 3.67 -4.30 10.06
CA ARG A 209 2.68 -5.03 9.27
C ARG A 209 1.37 -4.27 9.28
N PHE A 210 0.73 -4.16 8.14
CA PHE A 210 -0.58 -3.52 8.05
C PHE A 210 -1.66 -4.40 8.69
N THR A 211 -2.36 -3.86 9.67
CA THR A 211 -3.54 -4.50 10.28
C THR A 211 -4.83 -4.08 9.61
N TYR A 212 -4.80 -2.97 8.88
CA TYR A 212 -5.91 -2.46 8.09
C TYR A 212 -5.41 -1.58 6.95
N ILE A 213 -6.12 -1.63 5.82
CA ILE A 213 -5.98 -0.66 4.73
C ILE A 213 -7.35 -0.26 4.19
N ASP A 214 -7.48 1.00 3.79
CA ASP A 214 -8.56 1.52 2.98
C ASP A 214 -7.95 2.33 1.83
N VAL A 215 -8.30 1.99 0.60
CA VAL A 215 -7.70 2.57 -0.60
C VAL A 215 -8.81 3.05 -1.52
N GLY A 216 -8.75 4.32 -1.93
CA GLY A 216 -9.68 4.80 -2.95
C GLY A 216 -10.34 6.14 -2.65
N ALA A 217 -10.09 6.73 -1.49
CA ALA A 217 -10.60 8.06 -1.21
C ALA A 217 -10.02 9.10 -2.20
N PHE A 218 -10.85 10.11 -2.48
CA PHE A 218 -10.50 11.17 -3.43
C PHE A 218 -9.42 12.09 -2.89
N GLY A 219 -8.46 12.48 -3.73
CA GLY A 219 -7.40 13.41 -3.36
C GLY A 219 -7.90 14.76 -2.84
N LYS A 220 -9.05 15.25 -3.34
CA LYS A 220 -9.68 16.50 -2.92
C LYS A 220 -10.32 16.46 -1.53
N GLY A 221 -10.76 15.28 -1.08
CA GLY A 221 -11.59 15.14 0.13
C GLY A 221 -10.93 15.53 1.44
N GLY A 222 -9.61 15.73 1.45
CA GLY A 222 -8.82 15.94 2.66
C GLY A 222 -8.72 14.66 3.50
N ASP A 223 -7.74 14.65 4.36
CA ASP A 223 -7.17 13.42 4.93
C ASP A 223 -8.00 12.89 6.08
N GLN A 224 -8.53 13.78 6.91
CA GLN A 224 -9.51 13.43 7.93
C GLN A 224 -10.77 12.81 7.30
N TYR A 225 -11.22 13.35 6.17
CA TYR A 225 -12.38 12.83 5.45
C TYR A 225 -12.14 11.39 4.97
N ALA A 226 -10.96 11.10 4.39
CA ALA A 226 -10.62 9.76 3.95
C ALA A 226 -10.73 8.73 5.08
N PHE A 227 -10.18 9.03 6.26
CA PHE A 227 -10.30 8.16 7.44
C PHE A 227 -11.74 8.05 7.95
N THR A 228 -12.43 9.18 8.16
CA THR A 228 -13.79 9.19 8.71
C THR A 228 -14.83 8.57 7.78
N GLN A 229 -14.57 8.51 6.47
CA GLN A 229 -15.43 7.81 5.50
C GLN A 229 -15.06 6.34 5.33
N SER A 230 -13.86 5.92 5.70
CA SER A 230 -13.47 4.52 5.68
C SER A 230 -14.38 3.68 6.59
N LYS A 231 -14.55 2.41 6.27
CA LYS A 231 -15.37 1.50 7.09
C LYS A 231 -14.82 1.42 8.52
N LEU A 232 -13.51 1.16 8.64
CA LEU A 232 -12.89 1.03 9.96
C LEU A 232 -12.90 2.35 10.73
N GLY A 233 -12.64 3.47 10.07
CA GLY A 233 -12.73 4.78 10.71
C GLY A 233 -14.11 5.06 11.30
N LYS A 234 -15.18 4.70 10.58
CA LYS A 234 -16.56 4.78 11.10
C LYS A 234 -16.78 3.83 12.27
N ASP A 235 -16.30 2.60 12.18
CA ASP A 235 -16.46 1.61 13.25
C ASP A 235 -15.68 2.00 14.52
N ILE A 236 -14.47 2.57 14.38
CA ILE A 236 -13.67 3.12 15.49
C ILE A 236 -14.37 4.31 16.15
N LEU A 237 -14.78 5.30 15.32
CA LEU A 237 -15.38 6.53 15.85
C LEU A 237 -16.78 6.32 16.44
N SER A 238 -17.46 5.24 16.09
CA SER A 238 -18.76 4.85 16.66
C SER A 238 -18.68 3.74 17.71
N ASP A 239 -17.46 3.39 18.16
CA ASP A 239 -17.18 2.36 19.19
C ASP A 239 -17.84 1.00 18.89
N LYS A 240 -17.89 0.61 17.59
CA LYS A 240 -18.52 -0.63 17.16
C LYS A 240 -17.60 -1.85 17.13
N LEU A 241 -16.29 -1.64 17.29
CA LEU A 241 -15.33 -2.73 17.37
C LEU A 241 -15.34 -3.38 18.75
N PRO A 242 -14.97 -4.67 18.88
CA PRO A 242 -14.89 -5.36 20.16
C PRO A 242 -13.63 -4.91 20.94
N PHE A 243 -13.56 -3.64 21.31
CA PHE A 243 -12.44 -3.12 22.07
C PHE A 243 -12.28 -3.88 23.40
N PRO A 244 -11.03 -4.12 23.86
CA PRO A 244 -10.80 -4.64 25.19
C PRO A 244 -11.39 -3.74 26.26
N LYS A 245 -11.66 -4.29 27.44
CA LYS A 245 -11.98 -3.47 28.63
C LYS A 245 -10.84 -2.51 28.92
N ASP A 246 -11.21 -1.31 29.32
CA ASP A 246 -10.25 -0.26 29.68
C ASP A 246 -9.29 -0.78 30.77
N SER A 247 -8.02 -0.41 30.67
CA SER A 247 -6.98 -0.81 31.63
C SER A 247 -6.72 0.31 32.63
N MET A 248 -6.12 -0.02 33.76
CA MET A 248 -5.73 0.97 34.74
C MET A 248 -4.31 1.46 34.49
N LEU A 249 -4.15 2.76 34.23
CA LEU A 249 -2.86 3.44 34.17
C LEU A 249 -2.80 4.53 35.24
N ASN A 250 -1.92 4.40 36.26
CA ASN A 250 -1.84 5.32 37.41
C ASN A 250 -3.22 5.61 38.00
N ASP A 251 -3.96 4.58 38.38
CA ASP A 251 -5.31 4.66 38.97
C ASP A 251 -6.40 5.32 38.08
N ASN A 252 -6.07 5.62 36.82
CA ASN A 252 -7.04 6.10 35.83
C ASN A 252 -7.46 5.00 34.90
N GLU A 253 -8.76 4.79 34.76
CA GLU A 253 -9.32 3.89 33.73
C GLU A 253 -9.03 4.48 32.36
N THR A 254 -8.26 3.74 31.55
CA THR A 254 -7.72 4.22 30.28
C THR A 254 -8.11 3.27 29.16
N PRO A 255 -8.87 3.75 28.16
CA PRO A 255 -9.26 2.95 27.01
C PRO A 255 -8.08 2.59 26.12
N TYR A 256 -8.26 1.52 25.35
CA TYR A 256 -7.36 1.19 24.24
C TYR A 256 -7.64 2.11 23.04
N TYR A 257 -6.59 2.54 22.37
CA TYR A 257 -6.67 3.54 21.30
C TYR A 257 -5.67 3.27 20.17
N ILE A 258 -5.84 3.97 19.07
CA ILE A 258 -4.94 4.01 17.91
C ILE A 258 -4.18 5.33 17.96
N ALA A 259 -2.88 5.30 17.71
CA ALA A 259 -2.07 6.51 17.60
C ALA A 259 -2.13 7.08 16.17
N GLY A 260 -2.29 8.38 16.02
CA GLY A 260 -2.30 9.07 14.74
C GLY A 260 -1.58 10.42 14.81
N ASN A 261 -1.14 10.90 13.65
CA ASN A 261 -0.54 12.22 13.54
C ASN A 261 -1.60 13.35 13.54
N ASP A 262 -1.20 14.55 13.22
CA ASP A 262 -2.05 15.74 13.22
C ASP A 262 -3.10 15.77 12.09
N ALA A 263 -3.03 14.88 11.14
CA ALA A 263 -4.06 14.72 10.10
C ALA A 263 -5.35 14.07 10.63
N PHE A 264 -5.32 13.45 11.81
CA PHE A 264 -6.46 12.73 12.38
C PHE A 264 -7.12 13.50 13.54
N PRO A 265 -8.42 13.26 13.86
CA PRO A 265 -9.09 13.90 14.99
C PRO A 265 -8.61 13.31 16.32
N LEU A 266 -8.66 14.09 17.41
CA LEU A 266 -8.55 13.55 18.77
C LEU A 266 -9.90 12.94 19.17
N HIS A 267 -9.90 11.68 19.55
CA HIS A 267 -11.08 10.91 19.92
C HIS A 267 -10.76 9.90 21.03
N LEU A 268 -11.76 9.36 21.71
CA LEU A 268 -11.58 8.32 22.73
C LEU A 268 -10.69 7.16 22.26
N ARG A 269 -10.89 6.73 21.00
CA ARG A 269 -10.15 5.63 20.37
C ARG A 269 -9.05 6.09 19.42
N LEU A 270 -8.69 7.39 19.43
CA LEU A 270 -7.70 7.93 18.50
C LEU A 270 -6.89 9.05 19.14
N MET A 271 -5.65 8.73 19.44
CA MET A 271 -4.71 9.62 20.13
C MET A 271 -3.86 10.42 19.13
N LYS A 272 -3.64 11.69 19.41
CA LYS A 272 -2.83 12.59 18.58
C LYS A 272 -1.97 13.53 19.41
N PRO A 273 -0.90 14.14 18.84
CA PRO A 273 0.00 15.01 19.55
C PRO A 273 -0.68 16.30 20.07
N TYR A 274 -0.04 16.93 21.05
CA TYR A 274 -0.34 18.30 21.47
C TYR A 274 0.15 19.29 20.42
N PHE A 275 -0.58 20.38 20.26
CA PHE A 275 -0.25 21.46 19.34
C PHE A 275 -0.06 22.77 20.09
N GLY A 276 0.87 23.57 19.64
CA GLY A 276 1.11 24.90 20.14
C GLY A 276 2.54 25.34 19.86
N LYS A 277 2.78 26.64 20.00
CA LYS A 277 4.14 27.21 19.92
C LYS A 277 4.90 27.06 21.23
N HIS A 278 4.15 26.90 22.34
CA HIS A 278 4.69 26.83 23.71
C HIS A 278 4.07 25.59 24.37
N LEU A 279 4.66 24.44 24.13
CA LEU A 279 4.31 23.20 24.83
C LEU A 279 5.11 23.15 26.14
N ASP A 280 4.46 22.68 27.21
CA ASP A 280 5.15 22.40 28.45
C ASP A 280 6.09 21.18 28.32
N GLU A 281 6.98 20.98 29.29
CA GLU A 281 7.95 19.88 29.24
C GLU A 281 7.26 18.50 29.15
N LYS A 282 6.15 18.32 29.89
CA LYS A 282 5.40 17.07 29.88
C LYS A 282 4.72 16.81 28.54
N GLU A 283 4.22 17.84 27.87
CA GLU A 283 3.64 17.77 26.54
C GLU A 283 4.72 17.45 25.48
N GLN A 284 5.93 17.98 25.65
CA GLN A 284 7.06 17.68 24.79
C GLN A 284 7.50 16.23 24.94
N VAL A 285 7.61 15.70 26.17
CA VAL A 285 7.91 14.28 26.41
C VAL A 285 6.84 13.39 25.82
N PHE A 286 5.55 13.70 26.03
CA PHE A 286 4.45 12.97 25.40
C PHE A 286 4.56 12.95 23.88
N ASN A 287 4.76 14.12 23.27
CA ASN A 287 4.87 14.24 21.82
C ASN A 287 6.10 13.48 21.27
N SER A 288 7.20 13.46 21.98
CA SER A 288 8.40 12.69 21.60
C SER A 288 8.09 11.19 21.57
N LYS A 289 7.52 10.64 22.67
CA LYS A 289 7.14 9.22 22.75
C LYS A 289 6.10 8.84 21.70
N LEU A 290 5.10 9.71 21.48
CA LEU A 290 4.12 9.50 20.42
C LEU A 290 4.78 9.55 19.02
N SER A 291 5.71 10.46 18.78
CA SER A 291 6.45 10.56 17.52
C SER A 291 7.24 9.28 17.21
N ASP A 292 7.91 8.71 18.23
CA ASP A 292 8.61 7.44 18.07
C ASP A 292 7.64 6.29 17.71
N THR A 293 6.44 6.32 18.29
CA THR A 293 5.38 5.37 17.96
C THR A 293 4.88 5.57 16.51
N LEU A 294 4.68 6.83 16.11
CA LEU A 294 4.22 7.16 14.74
C LEU A 294 5.21 6.75 13.65
N ARG A 295 6.49 6.60 13.97
CA ARG A 295 7.49 6.07 13.03
C ARG A 295 7.14 4.67 12.51
N CYS A 296 6.33 3.89 13.25
CA CYS A 296 5.94 2.56 12.77
C CYS A 296 5.20 2.62 11.43
N ILE A 297 4.23 3.52 11.27
CA ILE A 297 3.49 3.62 10.01
C ILE A 297 4.33 4.29 8.91
N GLU A 298 5.20 5.24 9.27
CA GLU A 298 6.13 5.84 8.31
C GLU A 298 7.10 4.80 7.76
N ASN A 299 7.67 3.96 8.63
CA ASN A 299 8.55 2.87 8.25
C ASN A 299 7.80 1.82 7.40
N ALA A 300 6.56 1.47 7.75
CA ALA A 300 5.74 0.56 6.94
C ALA A 300 5.58 1.07 5.50
N PHE A 301 5.25 2.36 5.32
CA PHE A 301 5.14 2.98 4.01
C PHE A 301 6.51 3.14 3.31
N ALA A 302 7.58 3.40 4.05
CA ALA A 302 8.94 3.48 3.51
C ALA A 302 9.38 2.13 2.93
N ILE A 303 9.21 1.04 3.69
CA ILE A 303 9.50 -0.33 3.24
C ILE A 303 8.65 -0.67 2.01
N LEU A 304 7.34 -0.39 2.06
CA LEU A 304 6.42 -0.63 0.95
C LEU A 304 6.89 0.05 -0.34
N SER A 305 7.21 1.35 -0.28
CA SER A 305 7.62 2.14 -1.46
C SER A 305 9.02 1.81 -1.95
N ALA A 306 9.93 1.42 -1.06
CA ALA A 306 11.27 0.98 -1.43
C ALA A 306 11.26 -0.36 -2.16
N ARG A 307 10.37 -1.27 -1.75
CA ARG A 307 10.25 -2.60 -2.36
C ARG A 307 9.44 -2.62 -3.64
N TRP A 308 8.38 -1.84 -3.70
CA TRP A 308 7.51 -1.80 -4.89
C TRP A 308 7.75 -0.52 -5.68
N MET A 309 8.73 -0.56 -6.61
CA MET A 309 9.13 0.59 -7.42
C MET A 309 8.00 1.12 -8.32
N ALA A 310 6.88 0.42 -8.42
CA ALA A 310 5.65 0.97 -8.96
C ALA A 310 5.24 2.29 -8.27
N PHE A 311 5.55 2.46 -6.98
CA PHE A 311 5.33 3.70 -6.22
C PHE A 311 6.37 4.80 -6.49
N GLN A 312 7.37 4.57 -7.30
CA GLN A 312 8.31 5.59 -7.77
C GLN A 312 7.84 6.24 -9.08
N ARG A 313 6.67 5.85 -9.57
CA ARG A 313 6.07 6.36 -10.81
C ARG A 313 4.59 6.70 -10.60
N THR A 314 4.11 7.69 -11.34
CA THR A 314 2.68 8.00 -11.38
C THR A 314 1.90 6.79 -11.89
N LEU A 315 0.98 6.27 -11.07
CA LEU A 315 0.17 5.12 -11.41
C LEU A 315 -0.84 5.40 -12.55
N PRO A 316 -1.47 4.37 -13.11
CA PRO A 316 -2.51 4.52 -14.13
C PRO A 316 -3.60 5.51 -13.71
N ASN A 317 -4.22 6.15 -14.68
CA ASN A 317 -5.23 7.16 -14.47
C ASN A 317 -6.65 6.62 -14.18
N GLN A 318 -6.86 5.32 -14.22
CA GLN A 318 -8.11 4.73 -13.71
C GLN A 318 -7.96 4.47 -12.21
N PRO A 319 -8.69 5.23 -11.36
CA PRO A 319 -8.56 5.11 -9.90
C PRO A 319 -8.75 3.68 -9.38
N TYR A 320 -9.71 2.96 -9.91
CA TYR A 320 -10.00 1.57 -9.56
C TYR A 320 -8.79 0.64 -9.74
N GLU A 321 -7.99 0.86 -10.74
CA GLU A 321 -6.82 0.04 -11.02
C GLU A 321 -5.63 0.43 -10.16
N ALA A 322 -5.46 1.73 -9.91
CA ALA A 322 -4.50 2.20 -8.94
C ALA A 322 -4.82 1.64 -7.54
N GLN A 323 -6.10 1.60 -7.15
CA GLN A 323 -6.54 0.97 -5.90
C GLN A 323 -6.13 -0.50 -5.82
N LYS A 324 -6.34 -1.29 -6.90
CA LYS A 324 -5.93 -2.70 -6.95
C LYS A 324 -4.43 -2.87 -6.81
N ILE A 325 -3.63 -2.05 -7.51
CA ILE A 325 -2.16 -2.08 -7.42
C ILE A 325 -1.72 -1.79 -5.98
N ILE A 326 -2.24 -0.71 -5.38
CA ILE A 326 -1.89 -0.30 -4.02
C ILE A 326 -2.25 -1.40 -3.01
N ALA A 327 -3.48 -1.91 -3.06
CA ALA A 327 -3.93 -2.97 -2.18
C ALA A 327 -3.05 -4.23 -2.33
N THR A 328 -2.78 -4.65 -3.57
CA THR A 328 -1.91 -5.80 -3.86
C THR A 328 -0.53 -5.65 -3.23
N CYS A 329 0.09 -4.48 -3.35
CA CYS A 329 1.40 -4.21 -2.73
C CYS A 329 1.33 -4.30 -1.19
N CYS A 330 0.23 -3.88 -0.56
CA CYS A 330 0.05 -4.00 0.89
C CYS A 330 -0.13 -5.47 1.34
N TYR A 331 -0.87 -6.28 0.56
CA TYR A 331 -0.97 -7.73 0.82
C TYR A 331 0.39 -8.42 0.68
N LEU A 332 1.12 -8.10 -0.38
CA LEU A 332 2.47 -8.62 -0.60
C LEU A 332 3.45 -8.14 0.48
N HIS A 333 3.28 -6.92 1.00
CA HIS A 333 4.07 -6.41 2.12
C HIS A 333 3.91 -7.29 3.35
N ASN A 334 2.68 -7.56 3.79
CA ASN A 334 2.44 -8.41 4.95
C ASN A 334 2.96 -9.84 4.74
N PHE A 335 2.71 -10.41 3.56
CA PHE A 335 3.21 -11.73 3.20
C PHE A 335 4.74 -11.80 3.29
N LEU A 336 5.46 -10.83 2.72
CA LEU A 336 6.92 -10.80 2.73
C LEU A 336 7.51 -10.48 4.11
N MET A 337 6.82 -9.66 4.91
CA MET A 337 7.16 -9.41 6.31
C MET A 337 7.10 -10.70 7.15
N ARG A 338 6.23 -11.63 6.80
CA ARG A 338 6.12 -12.94 7.46
C ARG A 338 7.13 -13.95 6.93
N GLU A 339 7.23 -14.10 5.60
CA GLU A 339 8.04 -15.14 4.95
C GLU A 339 9.53 -14.85 4.94
N SER A 340 9.91 -13.58 4.87
CA SER A 340 11.32 -13.19 4.65
C SER A 340 11.65 -11.86 5.33
N PRO A 341 11.38 -11.70 6.64
CA PRO A 341 11.54 -10.41 7.33
C PRO A 341 12.94 -9.83 7.18
N GLU A 342 13.98 -10.64 7.32
CA GLU A 342 15.38 -10.21 7.28
C GLU A 342 15.81 -9.63 5.92
N THR A 343 15.23 -10.15 4.83
CA THR A 343 15.55 -9.68 3.47
C THR A 343 14.57 -8.61 2.98
N TYR A 344 13.38 -8.56 3.56
CA TYR A 344 12.34 -7.62 3.16
C TYR A 344 12.44 -6.29 3.91
N THR A 345 12.69 -6.31 5.21
CA THR A 345 12.93 -5.09 5.99
C THR A 345 14.24 -4.47 5.58
N ILE A 346 14.17 -3.34 4.95
CA ILE A 346 15.31 -2.44 4.80
C ILE A 346 15.50 -1.79 6.18
N THR A 347 16.74 -1.51 6.56
CA THR A 347 17.09 -0.94 7.86
C THR A 347 16.13 0.20 8.25
N PRO A 348 15.74 0.33 9.53
CA PRO A 348 14.76 1.30 10.01
C PRO A 348 15.04 2.77 9.65
N ASP A 349 16.28 3.08 9.31
CA ASP A 349 16.76 4.40 8.89
C ASP A 349 16.71 4.62 7.37
N SER A 350 16.12 3.70 6.60
CA SER A 350 15.97 3.92 5.17
C SER A 350 14.92 5.00 4.94
N GLU A 351 15.38 6.17 4.51
CA GLU A 351 14.52 7.26 4.05
C GLU A 351 13.58 6.76 2.96
N ILE A 352 12.36 7.29 2.93
CA ILE A 352 11.45 7.07 1.80
C ILE A 352 12.21 7.41 0.52
N PRO A 353 12.26 6.50 -0.47
CA PRO A 353 13.01 6.75 -1.69
C PRO A 353 12.67 8.14 -2.25
N PRO A 354 13.69 8.95 -2.62
CA PRO A 354 13.47 10.34 -3.04
C PRO A 354 12.55 10.47 -4.27
N ASN A 355 12.40 9.39 -5.03
CA ASN A 355 11.56 9.35 -6.23
C ASN A 355 10.13 8.81 -5.95
N THR A 356 9.76 8.56 -4.69
CA THR A 356 8.41 8.06 -4.41
C THR A 356 7.34 9.09 -4.80
N VAL A 357 6.26 8.60 -5.40
CA VAL A 357 5.06 9.40 -5.68
C VAL A 357 4.06 9.41 -4.52
N MET A 358 4.45 8.82 -3.38
CA MET A 358 3.67 8.84 -2.16
C MET A 358 3.98 10.09 -1.35
N THR A 359 2.96 10.86 -0.99
CA THR A 359 3.12 12.09 -0.21
C THR A 359 2.20 12.11 1.00
N GLU A 360 2.63 12.86 2.03
CA GLU A 360 1.89 12.98 3.29
C GLU A 360 0.48 13.54 3.11
N LEU A 361 -0.36 13.19 4.07
CA LEU A 361 -1.66 13.79 4.24
C LEU A 361 -1.55 15.23 4.80
N ARG A 362 -2.58 16.04 4.55
CA ARG A 362 -2.62 17.41 5.06
C ARG A 362 -3.00 17.42 6.54
N PRO A 363 -2.29 18.16 7.42
CA PRO A 363 -2.66 18.34 8.81
C PRO A 363 -4.09 18.85 8.99
N CYS A 364 -4.85 18.20 9.89
CA CYS A 364 -6.20 18.61 10.23
C CYS A 364 -6.18 19.59 11.42
N ARG A 365 -6.47 20.86 11.15
CA ARG A 365 -6.55 21.91 12.19
C ARG A 365 -7.98 22.22 12.65
N ARG A 366 -9.00 21.51 12.15
CA ARG A 366 -10.41 21.77 12.43
C ARG A 366 -11.00 20.75 13.40
N GLY A 367 -11.83 21.22 14.31
CA GLY A 367 -12.58 20.46 15.29
C GLY A 367 -12.21 20.81 16.72
N ARG A 368 -13.20 20.97 17.58
CA ARG A 368 -13.00 21.01 19.04
C ARG A 368 -13.17 19.58 19.54
N PRO A 369 -12.09 18.93 20.00
CA PRO A 369 -12.22 17.64 20.65
C PRO A 369 -13.05 17.78 21.91
N LEU A 370 -13.81 16.74 22.23
CA LEU A 370 -14.59 16.67 23.46
C LEU A 370 -13.67 16.71 24.68
N ASP A 371 -14.15 17.28 25.79
CA ASP A 371 -13.29 17.53 26.94
C ASP A 371 -12.76 16.22 27.56
N TYR A 372 -13.56 15.16 27.59
CA TYR A 372 -13.09 13.85 28.05
C TYR A 372 -11.95 13.26 27.17
N CYS A 373 -11.91 13.55 25.87
CA CYS A 373 -10.78 13.12 25.01
C CYS A 373 -9.48 13.88 25.35
N LYS A 374 -9.62 15.15 25.75
CA LYS A 374 -8.47 15.94 26.21
C LYS A 374 -7.98 15.42 27.57
N GLU A 375 -8.91 15.11 28.48
CA GLU A 375 -8.62 14.54 29.80
C GLU A 375 -7.89 13.20 29.64
N LEU A 376 -8.40 12.30 28.78
CA LEU A 376 -7.72 11.05 28.48
C LEU A 376 -6.28 11.25 28.01
N ARG A 377 -6.05 12.19 27.08
CA ARG A 377 -4.69 12.52 26.60
C ARG A 377 -3.84 13.09 27.73
N ASN A 378 -4.41 13.90 28.62
CA ASN A 378 -3.70 14.43 29.80
C ASN A 378 -3.31 13.31 30.77
N ASN A 379 -4.23 12.37 31.05
CA ASN A 379 -3.93 11.22 31.92
C ASN A 379 -2.80 10.37 31.34
N LEU A 380 -2.85 10.10 30.05
CA LEU A 380 -1.77 9.38 29.36
C LEU A 380 -0.44 10.17 29.38
N LYS A 381 -0.48 11.51 29.23
CA LYS A 381 0.69 12.37 29.37
C LYS A 381 1.33 12.23 30.76
N GLU A 382 0.53 12.32 31.83
CA GLU A 382 1.04 12.16 33.19
C GLU A 382 1.64 10.77 33.43
N TYR A 383 0.97 9.71 32.95
CA TYR A 383 1.50 8.36 33.03
C TYR A 383 2.87 8.23 32.32
N LEU A 384 2.98 8.70 31.08
CA LEU A 384 4.23 8.59 30.31
C LEU A 384 5.38 9.40 30.93
N ASN A 385 5.07 10.48 31.63
CA ASN A 385 6.07 11.27 32.37
C ASN A 385 6.47 10.61 33.69
N SER A 386 5.60 9.80 34.31
CA SER A 386 5.94 9.06 35.53
C SER A 386 6.82 7.83 35.24
N CYS A 387 6.85 7.35 34.02
CA CYS A 387 7.64 6.21 33.54
C CYS A 387 8.92 6.65 32.81
N ALA A 388 9.26 7.93 32.76
CA ALA A 388 10.38 8.50 32.01
C ALA A 388 11.71 8.46 32.74
#